data_c9a6434b6d149fde5af337092be25511
#
_entry.id   c9a6434b6d149fde5af337092be25511
#
_cell.length_a   1.000
_cell.length_b   1.000
_cell.length_c   1.000
_cell.angle_alpha   90.00
_cell.angle_beta   90.00
_cell.angle_gamma   90.00
#
_symmetry.space_group_name_H-M   'P 1'
#
loop_
_entity.id
_entity.type
_entity.pdbx_description
1 polymer ?
#
loop_
_entity_poly.entity_id
_entity_poly.type
_entity_poly.pdbx_seq_one_letter_code
_entity_poly.pdbx_strand_id
1 'polypeptide(L)'
;MTIAPPPLAPLGLLAELTHRCPLACPYCSNPLDLERRSAELDIATWLRVFDEAAALGVLQLHLSGGEPASRPDLVALVGGAAKAGLYTNLITSGIGLDRARLDGLAAAGLDHVQLSVQHVREDEADRIAGYRGAHAKKRAFAREVAAAGLPLTINAVIHRANIDAVEALVAEAVTLGARRIEVAHAQYYGWGLKNRAALMPTAAQAAAARASVERLREELRGAIVIDYVAADHFGRFPKPCMSGWGRRSLNVNPAGRVLPCHAAETIPGLSFWNVQDRPLKEIWERSPAFNAFRGTDWMREPCASCARKEIDFGGCRCQALALTGDAANTDPVCVYSPARARIAAAVEEAQGGAADLTYRRYQPAPAA
;
A
#
# COMPACT_ATOMS: atom_id res chain seq x y z
N MET A 1 6.22 22.21 32.28
CA MET A 1 5.84 21.59 30.98
C MET A 1 6.48 20.23 30.97
N THR A 2 5.71 19.19 31.20
CA THR A 2 6.14 17.79 31.01
C THR A 2 6.37 17.57 29.53
N ILE A 3 7.61 17.38 29.12
CA ILE A 3 7.95 17.02 27.74
C ILE A 3 7.37 15.62 27.52
N ALA A 4 6.41 15.48 26.62
CA ALA A 4 5.89 14.17 26.23
C ALA A 4 7.07 13.27 25.80
N PRO A 5 7.07 11.97 26.15
CA PRO A 5 8.13 11.07 25.73
C PRO A 5 8.21 11.05 24.19
N PRO A 6 9.42 10.89 23.63
CA PRO A 6 9.59 10.81 22.18
C PRO A 6 8.74 9.64 21.62
N PRO A 7 8.24 9.77 20.40
CA PRO A 7 7.49 8.68 19.77
C PRO A 7 8.38 7.43 19.62
N LEU A 8 7.77 6.26 19.66
CA LEU A 8 8.46 4.99 19.37
C LEU A 8 9.14 5.08 18.00
N ALA A 9 10.28 4.42 17.86
CA ALA A 9 10.96 4.30 16.57
C ALA A 9 10.04 3.61 15.54
N PRO A 10 10.02 4.06 14.27
CA PRO A 10 9.29 3.38 13.21
C PRO A 10 9.98 2.05 12.88
N LEU A 11 9.21 1.03 12.52
CA LEU A 11 9.73 -0.28 12.10
C LEU A 11 9.90 -0.38 10.59
N GLY A 12 9.10 0.36 9.82
CA GLY A 12 9.07 0.28 8.36
C GLY A 12 9.10 1.64 7.68
N LEU A 13 9.79 1.68 6.55
CA LEU A 13 9.76 2.79 5.60
C LEU A 13 9.22 2.29 4.26
N LEU A 14 8.15 2.93 3.76
CA LEU A 14 7.73 2.81 2.38
C LEU A 14 8.39 3.93 1.56
N ALA A 15 9.31 3.57 0.69
CA ALA A 15 9.97 4.49 -0.24
C ALA A 15 9.25 4.44 -1.60
N GLU A 16 8.44 5.44 -1.89
CA GLU A 16 7.86 5.60 -3.23
C GLU A 16 8.89 6.25 -4.15
N LEU A 17 9.69 5.42 -4.81
CA LEU A 17 10.84 5.87 -5.59
C LEU A 17 10.47 6.72 -6.81
N THR A 18 9.29 6.47 -7.36
CA THR A 18 8.76 7.13 -8.57
C THR A 18 7.25 6.94 -8.64
N HIS A 19 6.52 7.87 -9.26
CA HIS A 19 5.12 7.65 -9.63
C HIS A 19 4.95 7.12 -11.06
N ARG A 20 6.04 6.97 -11.83
CA ARG A 20 5.98 6.37 -13.17
C ARG A 20 5.64 4.90 -13.06
N CYS A 21 4.65 4.46 -13.83
CA CYS A 21 4.23 3.06 -13.86
C CYS A 21 3.66 2.74 -15.25
N PRO A 22 4.06 1.64 -15.90
CA PRO A 22 3.51 1.25 -17.19
C PRO A 22 2.07 0.73 -17.09
N LEU A 23 1.61 0.37 -15.89
CA LEU A 23 0.26 -0.14 -15.66
C LEU A 23 -0.73 1.00 -15.37
N ALA A 24 -2.01 0.71 -15.54
CA ALA A 24 -3.11 1.64 -15.28
C ALA A 24 -4.19 1.01 -14.37
N CYS A 25 -3.79 0.26 -13.36
CA CYS A 25 -4.71 -0.47 -12.48
C CYS A 25 -5.78 0.46 -11.89
N PRO A 26 -7.09 0.15 -12.04
CA PRO A 26 -8.17 1.02 -11.57
C PRO A 26 -8.29 1.07 -10.04
N TYR A 27 -7.69 0.12 -9.35
CA TYR A 27 -7.63 0.06 -7.88
C TYR A 27 -6.38 0.74 -7.29
N CYS A 28 -5.54 1.38 -8.12
CA CYS A 28 -4.29 1.99 -7.68
C CYS A 28 -4.54 3.02 -6.56
N SER A 29 -3.78 2.91 -5.48
CA SER A 29 -3.87 3.83 -4.34
C SER A 29 -3.02 5.08 -4.49
N ASN A 30 -2.18 5.18 -5.54
CA ASN A 30 -1.42 6.39 -5.83
C ASN A 30 -2.37 7.57 -6.06
N PRO A 31 -1.94 8.80 -5.75
CA PRO A 31 -2.74 10.00 -5.95
C PRO A 31 -3.15 10.16 -7.41
N LEU A 32 -4.22 10.94 -7.65
CA LEU A 32 -4.68 11.26 -9.01
C LEU A 32 -3.66 12.16 -9.72
N ASP A 33 -3.07 13.09 -8.99
CA ASP A 33 -2.00 13.96 -9.44
C ASP A 33 -0.65 13.34 -9.07
N LEU A 34 0.03 12.79 -10.07
CA LEU A 34 1.31 12.11 -9.90
C LEU A 34 2.47 13.09 -9.93
N GLU A 35 3.48 12.84 -9.11
CA GLU A 35 4.73 13.59 -9.16
C GLU A 35 5.42 13.42 -10.52
N ARG A 36 5.94 14.52 -11.04
CA ARG A 36 6.70 14.53 -12.30
C ARG A 36 8.09 13.94 -12.06
N ARG A 37 8.68 13.36 -13.12
CA ARG A 37 10.05 12.84 -13.08
C ARG A 37 11.06 13.87 -12.60
N SER A 38 10.90 15.15 -12.98
CA SER A 38 11.79 16.25 -12.56
C SER A 38 11.73 16.59 -11.08
N ALA A 39 10.70 16.14 -10.36
CA ALA A 39 10.56 16.31 -8.91
C ALA A 39 11.03 15.09 -8.12
N GLU A 40 11.40 13.98 -8.81
CA GLU A 40 11.89 12.79 -8.12
C GLU A 40 13.23 13.05 -7.43
N LEU A 41 13.37 12.58 -6.20
CA LEU A 41 14.63 12.63 -5.48
C LEU A 41 15.73 11.90 -6.25
N ASP A 42 16.92 12.47 -6.24
CA ASP A 42 18.12 11.85 -6.77
C ASP A 42 18.60 10.68 -5.88
N ILE A 43 19.54 9.91 -6.43
CA ILE A 43 20.10 8.75 -5.70
C ILE A 43 20.80 9.16 -4.40
N ALA A 44 21.54 10.27 -4.39
CA ALA A 44 22.28 10.71 -3.21
C ALA A 44 21.34 11.03 -2.05
N THR A 45 20.24 11.70 -2.34
CA THR A 45 19.19 12.00 -1.35
C THR A 45 18.53 10.73 -0.83
N TRP A 46 18.21 9.75 -1.70
CA TRP A 46 17.65 8.48 -1.25
C TRP A 46 18.60 7.69 -0.36
N LEU A 47 19.90 7.62 -0.71
CA LEU A 47 20.89 6.92 0.11
C LEU A 47 21.00 7.56 1.51
N ARG A 48 21.02 8.89 1.60
CA ARG A 48 20.96 9.59 2.89
C ARG A 48 19.69 9.26 3.67
N VAL A 49 18.52 9.23 3.01
CA VAL A 49 17.25 8.84 3.65
C VAL A 49 17.32 7.42 4.22
N PHE A 50 17.95 6.48 3.52
CA PHE A 50 18.11 5.10 4.00
C PHE A 50 19.02 5.03 5.23
N ASP A 51 20.14 5.74 5.23
CA ASP A 51 21.04 5.83 6.39
C ASP A 51 20.31 6.45 7.59
N GLU A 52 19.57 7.55 7.38
CA GLU A 52 18.78 8.21 8.42
C GLU A 52 17.65 7.31 8.95
N ALA A 53 16.99 6.52 8.07
CA ALA A 53 15.96 5.57 8.45
C ALA A 53 16.52 4.43 9.33
N ALA A 54 17.65 3.85 8.95
CA ALA A 54 18.34 2.83 9.75
C ALA A 54 18.76 3.40 11.12
N ALA A 55 19.34 4.60 11.16
CA ALA A 55 19.70 5.29 12.41
C ALA A 55 18.48 5.60 13.29
N LEU A 56 17.30 5.81 12.69
CA LEU A 56 16.04 6.03 13.40
C LEU A 56 15.44 4.73 13.99
N GLY A 57 15.93 3.55 13.55
CA GLY A 57 15.45 2.24 14.00
C GLY A 57 14.52 1.52 13.03
N VAL A 58 14.41 1.99 11.80
CA VAL A 58 13.71 1.28 10.73
C VAL A 58 14.43 -0.04 10.45
N LEU A 59 13.66 -1.14 10.40
CA LEU A 59 14.17 -2.48 10.10
C LEU A 59 13.84 -2.90 8.66
N GLN A 60 12.68 -2.49 8.14
CA GLN A 60 12.17 -2.90 6.84
C GLN A 60 12.01 -1.71 5.91
N LEU A 61 12.60 -1.83 4.73
CA LEU A 61 12.44 -0.89 3.63
C LEU A 61 11.63 -1.52 2.50
N HIS A 62 10.50 -0.91 2.18
CA HIS A 62 9.68 -1.28 1.04
C HIS A 62 9.96 -0.31 -0.11
N LEU A 63 10.67 -0.79 -1.13
CA LEU A 63 10.96 -0.06 -2.37
C LEU A 63 9.74 -0.18 -3.29
N SER A 64 9.02 0.90 -3.49
CA SER A 64 7.71 0.93 -4.13
C SER A 64 7.52 2.21 -4.96
N GLY A 65 6.26 2.61 -5.13
CA GLY A 65 5.83 3.82 -5.84
C GLY A 65 4.83 3.52 -6.94
N GLY A 66 5.10 3.98 -8.17
CA GLY A 66 4.43 3.48 -9.37
C GLY A 66 4.98 2.11 -9.73
N GLU A 67 6.09 2.07 -10.48
CA GLU A 67 6.87 0.87 -10.74
C GLU A 67 8.36 1.19 -10.50
N PRO A 68 8.97 0.62 -9.45
CA PRO A 68 10.38 0.87 -9.13
C PRO A 68 11.34 0.56 -10.27
N ALA A 69 11.00 -0.45 -11.10
CA ALA A 69 11.78 -0.80 -12.28
C ALA A 69 11.84 0.32 -13.34
N SER A 70 10.99 1.34 -13.23
CA SER A 70 11.09 2.54 -14.09
C SER A 70 12.27 3.44 -13.75
N ARG A 71 12.96 3.20 -12.63
CA ARG A 71 14.20 3.90 -12.26
C ARG A 71 15.43 3.14 -12.77
N PRO A 72 16.33 3.81 -13.50
CA PRO A 72 17.56 3.15 -13.99
C PRO A 72 18.54 2.84 -12.85
N ASP A 73 18.52 3.58 -11.77
CA ASP A 73 19.39 3.49 -10.60
C ASP A 73 18.87 2.54 -9.50
N LEU A 74 17.82 1.74 -9.77
CA LEU A 74 17.21 0.86 -8.78
C LEU A 74 18.19 -0.11 -8.12
N VAL A 75 19.12 -0.68 -8.89
CA VAL A 75 20.15 -1.61 -8.36
C VAL A 75 21.05 -0.90 -7.34
N ALA A 76 21.46 0.34 -7.64
CA ALA A 76 22.28 1.13 -6.73
C ALA A 76 21.52 1.53 -5.45
N LEU A 77 20.22 1.82 -5.59
CA LEU A 77 19.34 2.10 -4.43
C LEU A 77 19.19 0.87 -3.51
N VAL A 78 19.00 -0.33 -4.09
CA VAL A 78 18.98 -1.58 -3.30
C VAL A 78 20.33 -1.79 -2.60
N GLY A 79 21.46 -1.60 -3.29
CA GLY A 79 22.78 -1.73 -2.69
C GLY A 79 23.04 -0.77 -1.54
N GLY A 80 22.57 0.48 -1.67
CA GLY A 80 22.65 1.45 -0.59
C GLY A 80 21.78 1.10 0.62
N ALA A 81 20.57 0.61 0.38
CA ALA A 81 19.68 0.16 1.44
C ALA A 81 20.22 -1.05 2.21
N ALA A 82 20.74 -2.04 1.48
CA ALA A 82 21.40 -3.21 2.08
C ALA A 82 22.65 -2.82 2.90
N LYS A 83 23.46 -1.87 2.38
CA LYS A 83 24.61 -1.31 3.10
C LYS A 83 24.23 -0.60 4.39
N ALA A 84 23.09 0.09 4.39
CA ALA A 84 22.53 0.74 5.59
C ALA A 84 21.97 -0.29 6.62
N GLY A 85 21.93 -1.58 6.29
CA GLY A 85 21.45 -2.67 7.17
C GLY A 85 19.93 -2.82 7.18
N LEU A 86 19.23 -2.28 6.19
CA LEU A 86 17.77 -2.40 6.06
C LEU A 86 17.40 -3.71 5.35
N TYR A 87 16.40 -4.43 5.87
CA TYR A 87 15.77 -5.53 5.13
C TYR A 87 14.99 -4.98 3.94
N THR A 88 15.37 -5.34 2.73
CA THR A 88 14.85 -4.76 1.49
C THR A 88 13.75 -5.60 0.87
N ASN A 89 12.58 -5.01 0.67
CA ASN A 89 11.46 -5.61 -0.05
C ASN A 89 11.14 -4.79 -1.31
N LEU A 90 11.27 -5.39 -2.48
CA LEU A 90 10.89 -4.77 -3.76
C LEU A 90 9.42 -5.08 -4.06
N ILE A 91 8.57 -4.04 -3.99
CA ILE A 91 7.17 -4.12 -4.39
C ILE A 91 7.06 -3.71 -5.85
N THR A 92 6.74 -4.65 -6.72
CA THR A 92 6.80 -4.45 -8.17
C THR A 92 5.67 -5.14 -8.91
N SER A 93 5.38 -4.67 -10.10
CA SER A 93 4.57 -5.39 -11.08
C SER A 93 5.39 -6.42 -11.89
N GLY A 94 6.70 -6.40 -11.77
CA GLY A 94 7.62 -7.22 -12.58
C GLY A 94 7.79 -6.73 -14.03
N ILE A 95 7.08 -5.66 -14.44
CA ILE A 95 7.22 -5.13 -15.80
C ILE A 95 8.49 -4.28 -15.89
N GLY A 96 9.34 -4.62 -16.87
CA GLY A 96 10.65 -3.97 -17.05
C GLY A 96 11.78 -4.59 -16.21
N LEU A 97 11.51 -5.73 -15.58
CA LEU A 97 12.51 -6.57 -14.93
C LEU A 97 12.73 -7.82 -15.77
N ASP A 98 13.99 -8.07 -16.09
CA ASP A 98 14.48 -9.30 -16.73
C ASP A 98 15.44 -10.03 -15.79
N ARG A 99 15.95 -11.18 -16.24
CA ARG A 99 16.87 -12.00 -15.45
C ARG A 99 18.16 -11.25 -15.08
N ALA A 100 18.75 -10.53 -16.02
CA ALA A 100 20.00 -9.81 -15.76
C ALA A 100 19.83 -8.73 -14.69
N ARG A 101 18.71 -8.01 -14.75
CA ARG A 101 18.39 -6.98 -13.77
C ARG A 101 18.04 -7.57 -12.40
N LEU A 102 17.36 -8.72 -12.37
CA LEU A 102 17.10 -9.46 -11.13
C LEU A 102 18.38 -9.96 -10.48
N ASP A 103 19.32 -10.51 -11.27
CA ASP A 103 20.64 -10.94 -10.78
C ASP A 103 21.42 -9.75 -10.20
N GLY A 104 21.35 -8.59 -10.84
CA GLY A 104 21.95 -7.36 -10.33
C GLY A 104 21.34 -6.90 -9.00
N LEU A 105 20.02 -7.01 -8.85
CA LEU A 105 19.30 -6.68 -7.60
C LEU A 105 19.69 -7.67 -6.48
N ALA A 106 19.72 -8.96 -6.78
CA ALA A 106 20.14 -10.01 -5.84
C ALA A 106 21.59 -9.81 -5.37
N ALA A 107 22.51 -9.54 -6.32
CA ALA A 107 23.92 -9.25 -6.01
C ALA A 107 24.09 -7.96 -5.19
N ALA A 108 23.19 -6.98 -5.35
CA ALA A 108 23.18 -5.75 -4.58
C ALA A 108 22.62 -5.94 -3.16
N GLY A 109 22.04 -7.11 -2.83
CA GLY A 109 21.54 -7.43 -1.51
C GLY A 109 20.00 -7.27 -1.37
N LEU A 110 19.25 -7.50 -2.46
CA LEU A 110 17.78 -7.58 -2.36
C LEU A 110 17.38 -8.82 -1.55
N ASP A 111 16.59 -8.62 -0.48
CA ASP A 111 16.16 -9.71 0.40
C ASP A 111 14.84 -10.35 -0.03
N HIS A 112 13.92 -9.60 -0.65
CA HIS A 112 12.56 -10.04 -0.88
C HIS A 112 11.93 -9.36 -2.11
N VAL A 113 11.08 -10.11 -2.81
CA VAL A 113 10.23 -9.58 -3.89
C VAL A 113 8.76 -9.77 -3.55
N GLN A 114 7.99 -8.68 -3.62
CA GLN A 114 6.53 -8.70 -3.55
C GLN A 114 5.97 -8.35 -4.92
N LEU A 115 5.39 -9.35 -5.60
CA LEU A 115 4.89 -9.24 -6.96
C LEU A 115 3.37 -9.10 -7.00
N SER A 116 2.87 -8.06 -7.66
CA SER A 116 1.44 -7.85 -7.85
C SER A 116 0.86 -8.76 -8.95
N VAL A 117 -0.14 -9.57 -8.59
CA VAL A 117 -0.90 -10.43 -9.53
C VAL A 117 -2.38 -10.09 -9.45
N GLN A 118 -3.04 -9.88 -10.60
CA GLN A 118 -4.42 -9.40 -10.65
C GLN A 118 -5.46 -10.50 -10.82
N HIS A 119 -5.16 -11.53 -11.61
CA HIS A 119 -6.06 -12.64 -11.91
C HIS A 119 -5.27 -13.82 -12.49
N VAL A 120 -5.81 -15.04 -12.41
CA VAL A 120 -5.21 -16.24 -13.01
C VAL A 120 -5.45 -16.34 -14.51
N ARG A 121 -6.53 -15.76 -15.03
CA ARG A 121 -6.82 -15.68 -16.47
C ARG A 121 -6.14 -14.48 -17.07
N GLU A 122 -5.49 -14.66 -18.22
CA GLU A 122 -4.70 -13.65 -18.90
C GLU A 122 -5.55 -12.44 -19.32
N ASP A 123 -6.70 -12.67 -19.93
CA ASP A 123 -7.61 -11.64 -20.39
C ASP A 123 -8.06 -10.70 -19.27
N GLU A 124 -8.45 -11.26 -18.14
CA GLU A 124 -8.87 -10.51 -16.96
C GLU A 124 -7.69 -9.82 -16.26
N ALA A 125 -6.56 -10.51 -16.13
CA ALA A 125 -5.37 -9.94 -15.52
C ALA A 125 -4.86 -8.72 -16.30
N ASP A 126 -4.79 -8.82 -17.62
CA ASP A 126 -4.38 -7.72 -18.52
C ASP A 126 -5.38 -6.58 -18.50
N ARG A 127 -6.68 -6.89 -18.48
CA ARG A 127 -7.75 -5.89 -18.35
C ARG A 127 -7.63 -5.14 -17.03
N ILE A 128 -7.48 -5.83 -15.90
CA ILE A 128 -7.33 -5.20 -14.58
C ILE A 128 -6.03 -4.40 -14.48
N ALA A 129 -4.94 -4.88 -15.06
CA ALA A 129 -3.67 -4.16 -15.08
C ALA A 129 -3.70 -2.92 -16.00
N GLY A 130 -4.64 -2.87 -16.95
CA GLY A 130 -4.64 -1.88 -18.02
C GLY A 130 -3.39 -1.98 -18.91
N TYR A 131 -2.86 -3.21 -19.08
CA TYR A 131 -1.62 -3.46 -19.82
C TYR A 131 -1.66 -4.84 -20.49
N ARG A 132 -1.67 -4.87 -21.84
CA ARG A 132 -1.68 -6.11 -22.61
C ARG A 132 -0.38 -6.90 -22.44
N GLY A 133 -0.48 -8.17 -22.12
CA GLY A 133 0.66 -9.08 -21.88
C GLY A 133 1.29 -8.93 -20.49
N ALA A 134 0.64 -8.22 -19.57
CA ALA A 134 1.11 -8.12 -18.19
C ALA A 134 1.15 -9.47 -17.50
N HIS A 135 0.10 -10.27 -17.67
CA HIS A 135 -0.03 -11.60 -17.05
C HIS A 135 1.15 -12.50 -17.38
N ALA A 136 1.45 -12.69 -18.67
CA ALA A 136 2.56 -13.54 -19.12
C ALA A 136 3.90 -13.06 -18.57
N LYS A 137 4.19 -11.74 -18.60
CA LYS A 137 5.43 -11.14 -18.09
C LYS A 137 5.58 -11.33 -16.59
N LYS A 138 4.53 -11.12 -15.81
CA LYS A 138 4.54 -11.30 -14.36
C LYS A 138 4.81 -12.74 -13.94
N ARG A 139 4.18 -13.71 -14.62
CA ARG A 139 4.43 -15.13 -14.36
C ARG A 139 5.85 -15.54 -14.73
N ALA A 140 6.39 -15.03 -15.84
CA ALA A 140 7.78 -15.26 -16.22
C ALA A 140 8.71 -14.70 -15.13
N PHE A 141 8.50 -13.46 -14.71
CA PHE A 141 9.30 -12.84 -13.66
C PHE A 141 9.20 -13.58 -12.31
N ALA A 142 8.01 -14.03 -11.91
CA ALA A 142 7.83 -14.84 -10.69
C ALA A 142 8.71 -16.11 -10.71
N ARG A 143 8.76 -16.81 -11.85
CA ARG A 143 9.62 -18.00 -12.02
C ARG A 143 11.11 -17.65 -11.92
N GLU A 144 11.53 -16.50 -12.47
CA GLU A 144 12.91 -16.02 -12.34
C GLU A 144 13.26 -15.70 -10.88
N VAL A 145 12.34 -15.08 -10.12
CA VAL A 145 12.54 -14.82 -8.68
C VAL A 145 12.70 -16.11 -7.90
N ALA A 146 11.84 -17.10 -8.15
CA ALA A 146 11.95 -18.42 -7.52
C ALA A 146 13.25 -19.15 -7.89
N ALA A 147 13.65 -19.10 -9.17
CA ALA A 147 14.88 -19.70 -9.67
C ALA A 147 16.15 -19.00 -9.11
N ALA A 148 16.05 -17.72 -8.78
CA ALA A 148 17.12 -16.98 -8.10
C ALA A 148 17.20 -17.28 -6.59
N GLY A 149 16.28 -18.06 -6.04
CA GLY A 149 16.22 -18.39 -4.61
C GLY A 149 15.75 -17.23 -3.72
N LEU A 150 15.27 -16.14 -4.31
CA LEU A 150 14.73 -15.00 -3.55
C LEU A 150 13.33 -15.33 -2.98
N PRO A 151 13.04 -14.97 -1.74
CA PRO A 151 11.71 -15.06 -1.19
C PRO A 151 10.71 -14.27 -2.04
N LEU A 152 9.61 -14.93 -2.44
CA LEU A 152 8.54 -14.34 -3.22
C LEU A 152 7.25 -14.25 -2.41
N THR A 153 6.67 -13.06 -2.35
CA THR A 153 5.29 -12.84 -1.93
C THR A 153 4.46 -12.45 -3.16
N ILE A 154 3.33 -13.10 -3.34
CA ILE A 154 2.30 -12.62 -4.29
C ILE A 154 1.38 -11.65 -3.57
N ASN A 155 1.17 -10.47 -4.14
CA ASN A 155 0.17 -9.52 -3.68
C ASN A 155 -1.01 -9.51 -4.64
N ALA A 156 -2.15 -10.01 -4.16
CA ALA A 156 -3.41 -10.03 -4.89
C ALA A 156 -4.37 -9.00 -4.30
N VAL A 157 -4.46 -7.83 -4.95
CA VAL A 157 -5.47 -6.82 -4.59
C VAL A 157 -6.81 -7.29 -5.14
N ILE A 158 -7.70 -7.73 -4.23
CA ILE A 158 -9.02 -8.27 -4.60
C ILE A 158 -10.09 -7.20 -4.56
N HIS A 159 -10.98 -7.29 -5.53
CA HIS A 159 -12.12 -6.40 -5.74
C HIS A 159 -13.21 -7.15 -6.52
N ARG A 160 -14.33 -6.52 -6.81
CA ARG A 160 -15.49 -7.18 -7.47
C ARG A 160 -15.13 -8.05 -8.68
N ALA A 161 -14.14 -7.62 -9.48
CA ALA A 161 -13.84 -8.32 -10.74
C ALA A 161 -12.95 -9.56 -10.57
N ASN A 162 -12.31 -9.77 -9.40
CA ASN A 162 -11.39 -10.90 -9.20
C ASN A 162 -11.56 -11.62 -7.85
N ILE A 163 -12.44 -11.13 -6.98
CA ILE A 163 -12.63 -11.72 -5.65
C ILE A 163 -13.10 -13.17 -5.67
N ASP A 164 -13.88 -13.55 -6.69
CA ASP A 164 -14.36 -14.92 -6.86
C ASP A 164 -13.25 -15.88 -7.33
N ALA A 165 -12.07 -15.35 -7.72
CA ALA A 165 -10.90 -16.13 -8.11
C ALA A 165 -9.88 -16.32 -6.97
N VAL A 166 -10.21 -16.00 -5.72
CA VAL A 166 -9.25 -16.04 -4.57
C VAL A 166 -8.61 -17.42 -4.42
N GLU A 167 -9.37 -18.51 -4.53
CA GLU A 167 -8.83 -19.88 -4.41
C GLU A 167 -7.83 -20.18 -5.54
N ALA A 168 -8.16 -19.78 -6.76
CA ALA A 168 -7.28 -19.97 -7.92
C ALA A 168 -6.01 -19.11 -7.80
N LEU A 169 -6.11 -17.88 -7.27
CA LEU A 169 -4.95 -17.01 -7.01
C LEU A 169 -4.01 -17.60 -5.95
N VAL A 170 -4.55 -18.22 -4.90
CA VAL A 170 -3.75 -18.93 -3.90
C VAL A 170 -3.05 -20.14 -4.51
N ALA A 171 -3.76 -20.94 -5.29
CA ALA A 171 -3.19 -22.11 -5.99
C ALA A 171 -2.09 -21.69 -6.98
N GLU A 172 -2.28 -20.59 -7.70
CA GLU A 172 -1.27 -20.02 -8.59
C GLU A 172 -0.03 -19.54 -7.82
N ALA A 173 -0.20 -18.87 -6.67
CA ALA A 173 0.92 -18.46 -5.84
C ALA A 173 1.79 -19.65 -5.40
N VAL A 174 1.16 -20.77 -5.02
CA VAL A 174 1.88 -22.02 -4.72
C VAL A 174 2.63 -22.53 -5.95
N THR A 175 1.98 -22.55 -7.13
CA THR A 175 2.57 -23.00 -8.40
C THR A 175 3.78 -22.13 -8.81
N LEU A 176 3.74 -20.83 -8.50
CA LEU A 176 4.82 -19.88 -8.77
C LEU A 176 5.97 -19.94 -7.74
N GLY A 177 5.87 -20.83 -6.74
CA GLY A 177 6.89 -20.99 -5.70
C GLY A 177 6.88 -19.88 -4.65
N ALA A 178 5.80 -19.13 -4.53
CA ALA A 178 5.68 -18.11 -3.51
C ALA A 178 5.60 -18.73 -2.10
N ARG A 179 6.30 -18.13 -1.15
CA ARG A 179 6.22 -18.51 0.27
C ARG A 179 5.08 -17.84 1.00
N ARG A 180 4.52 -16.78 0.42
CA ARG A 180 3.45 -15.96 0.99
C ARG A 180 2.56 -15.42 -0.12
N ILE A 181 1.28 -15.33 0.17
CA ILE A 181 0.34 -14.53 -0.60
C ILE A 181 -0.39 -13.56 0.32
N GLU A 182 -0.45 -12.30 -0.06
CA GLU A 182 -1.29 -11.29 0.55
C GLU A 182 -2.55 -11.12 -0.28
N VAL A 183 -3.69 -11.55 0.24
CA VAL A 183 -5.01 -11.35 -0.33
C VAL A 183 -5.60 -10.09 0.32
N ALA A 184 -5.48 -8.96 -0.35
CA ALA A 184 -5.84 -7.66 0.21
C ALA A 184 -7.02 -7.05 -0.53
N HIS A 185 -8.09 -6.70 0.19
CA HIS A 185 -9.17 -5.93 -0.42
C HIS A 185 -8.69 -4.55 -0.88
N ALA A 186 -9.14 -4.13 -2.06
CA ALA A 186 -8.85 -2.80 -2.59
C ALA A 186 -9.18 -1.71 -1.57
N GLN A 187 -8.26 -0.77 -1.39
CA GLN A 187 -8.45 0.40 -0.55
C GLN A 187 -8.93 1.56 -1.42
N TYR A 188 -9.83 2.37 -0.88
CA TYR A 188 -10.47 3.43 -1.67
C TYR A 188 -9.82 4.78 -1.43
N TYR A 189 -8.62 4.94 -2.02
CA TYR A 189 -7.92 6.22 -2.19
C TYR A 189 -7.52 6.39 -3.67
N GLY A 190 -7.16 7.59 -4.10
CA GLY A 190 -6.69 7.85 -5.44
C GLY A 190 -7.61 7.26 -6.51
N TRP A 191 -7.07 6.44 -7.40
CA TRP A 191 -7.84 5.77 -8.46
C TRP A 191 -8.81 4.73 -7.90
N GLY A 192 -8.45 4.05 -6.79
CA GLY A 192 -9.34 3.13 -6.10
C GLY A 192 -10.62 3.82 -5.60
N LEU A 193 -10.51 5.05 -5.09
CA LEU A 193 -11.67 5.84 -4.66
C LEU A 193 -12.53 6.28 -5.85
N LYS A 194 -11.88 6.72 -6.95
CA LYS A 194 -12.58 7.10 -8.18
C LYS A 194 -13.38 5.96 -8.79
N ASN A 195 -12.91 4.73 -8.62
CA ASN A 195 -13.53 3.51 -9.13
C ASN A 195 -14.31 2.74 -8.05
N ARG A 196 -14.55 3.30 -6.87
CA ARG A 196 -15.11 2.58 -5.71
C ARG A 196 -16.39 1.80 -6.05
N ALA A 197 -17.33 2.41 -6.75
CA ALA A 197 -18.59 1.79 -7.12
C ALA A 197 -18.40 0.53 -7.99
N ALA A 198 -17.44 0.55 -8.92
CA ALA A 198 -17.10 -0.58 -9.79
C ALA A 198 -16.26 -1.65 -9.07
N LEU A 199 -15.41 -1.26 -8.12
CA LEU A 199 -14.45 -2.12 -7.46
C LEU A 199 -14.99 -2.80 -6.20
N MET A 200 -15.94 -2.18 -5.50
CA MET A 200 -16.42 -2.70 -4.21
C MET A 200 -17.17 -4.02 -4.43
N PRO A 201 -16.74 -5.12 -3.79
CA PRO A 201 -17.44 -6.39 -3.86
C PRO A 201 -18.78 -6.31 -3.11
N THR A 202 -19.67 -7.26 -3.35
CA THR A 202 -20.85 -7.44 -2.52
C THR A 202 -20.47 -8.01 -1.15
N ALA A 203 -21.35 -7.86 -0.16
CA ALA A 203 -21.14 -8.46 1.16
C ALA A 203 -21.02 -10.01 1.07
N ALA A 204 -21.80 -10.63 0.18
CA ALA A 204 -21.75 -12.06 -0.06
C ALA A 204 -20.39 -12.50 -0.64
N GLN A 205 -19.88 -11.79 -1.65
CA GLN A 205 -18.55 -12.04 -2.21
C GLN A 205 -17.44 -11.88 -1.15
N ALA A 206 -17.50 -10.82 -0.35
CA ALA A 206 -16.51 -10.58 0.71
C ALA A 206 -16.56 -11.69 1.79
N ALA A 207 -17.74 -12.15 2.17
CA ALA A 207 -17.91 -13.24 3.13
C ALA A 207 -17.41 -14.57 2.57
N ALA A 208 -17.73 -14.89 1.29
CA ALA A 208 -17.26 -16.10 0.62
C ALA A 208 -15.73 -16.13 0.50
N ALA A 209 -15.11 -15.03 0.05
CA ALA A 209 -13.66 -14.93 -0.06
C ALA A 209 -12.97 -15.11 1.31
N ARG A 210 -13.53 -14.53 2.38
CA ARG A 210 -13.03 -14.73 3.72
C ARG A 210 -13.09 -16.20 4.15
N ALA A 211 -14.22 -16.86 3.94
CA ALA A 211 -14.38 -18.28 4.26
C ALA A 211 -13.39 -19.16 3.49
N SER A 212 -13.21 -18.90 2.18
CA SER A 212 -12.19 -19.58 1.36
C SER A 212 -10.77 -19.38 1.91
N VAL A 213 -10.41 -18.16 2.30
CA VAL A 213 -9.08 -17.89 2.88
C VAL A 213 -8.89 -18.62 4.22
N GLU A 214 -9.89 -18.60 5.10
CA GLU A 214 -9.83 -19.29 6.40
C GLU A 214 -9.64 -20.81 6.20
N ARG A 215 -10.36 -21.43 5.27
CA ARG A 215 -10.21 -22.83 4.88
C ARG A 215 -8.82 -23.12 4.29
N LEU A 216 -8.40 -22.35 3.31
CA LEU A 216 -7.10 -22.53 2.63
C LEU A 216 -5.90 -22.37 3.56
N ARG A 217 -5.99 -21.53 4.60
CA ARG A 217 -4.95 -21.41 5.64
C ARG A 217 -4.72 -22.71 6.38
N GLU A 218 -5.78 -23.47 6.66
CA GLU A 218 -5.67 -24.76 7.32
C GLU A 218 -5.16 -25.83 6.33
N GLU A 219 -5.73 -25.88 5.12
CA GLU A 219 -5.37 -26.89 4.09
C GLU A 219 -3.91 -26.76 3.63
N LEU A 220 -3.41 -25.52 3.53
CA LEU A 220 -2.07 -25.23 3.00
C LEU A 220 -1.06 -24.85 4.09
N ARG A 221 -1.36 -25.20 5.35
CA ARG A 221 -0.48 -24.93 6.49
C ARG A 221 0.91 -25.54 6.25
N GLY A 222 1.95 -24.71 6.33
CA GLY A 222 3.32 -25.11 6.07
C GLY A 222 3.75 -25.06 4.60
N ALA A 223 2.82 -24.98 3.65
CA ALA A 223 3.13 -24.82 2.22
C ALA A 223 3.24 -23.35 1.83
N ILE A 224 2.31 -22.52 2.27
CA ILE A 224 2.30 -21.09 1.99
C ILE A 224 1.66 -20.32 3.17
N VAL A 225 2.15 -19.11 3.44
CA VAL A 225 1.50 -18.19 4.37
C VAL A 225 0.47 -17.36 3.63
N ILE A 226 -0.77 -17.33 4.11
CA ILE A 226 -1.85 -16.56 3.49
C ILE A 226 -2.23 -15.41 4.43
N ASP A 227 -1.88 -14.18 4.07
CA ASP A 227 -2.36 -12.98 4.75
C ASP A 227 -3.68 -12.53 4.13
N TYR A 228 -4.60 -12.07 4.97
CA TYR A 228 -5.87 -11.54 4.51
C TYR A 228 -6.12 -10.16 5.10
N VAL A 229 -6.19 -9.16 4.24
CA VAL A 229 -6.53 -7.78 4.60
C VAL A 229 -7.99 -7.57 4.29
N ALA A 230 -8.83 -7.67 5.33
CA ALA A 230 -10.29 -7.60 5.20
C ALA A 230 -10.77 -6.24 4.66
N ALA A 231 -11.90 -6.25 3.99
CA ALA A 231 -12.60 -5.02 3.58
C ALA A 231 -13.21 -4.33 4.80
N ASP A 232 -12.80 -3.09 5.07
CA ASP A 232 -13.31 -2.32 6.20
C ASP A 232 -14.81 -2.05 6.11
N HIS A 233 -15.34 -1.80 4.90
CA HIS A 233 -16.74 -1.46 4.66
C HIS A 233 -17.74 -2.50 5.17
N PHE A 234 -17.31 -3.76 5.33
CA PHE A 234 -18.11 -4.85 5.90
C PHE A 234 -17.76 -5.16 7.35
N GLY A 235 -16.85 -4.39 7.95
CA GLY A 235 -16.44 -4.54 9.33
C GLY A 235 -17.44 -3.94 10.32
N ARG A 236 -17.39 -4.43 11.56
CA ARG A 236 -18.08 -3.85 12.71
C ARG A 236 -17.26 -2.71 13.34
N PHE A 237 -15.96 -2.85 13.34
CA PHE A 237 -15.00 -1.88 13.84
C PHE A 237 -13.91 -1.64 12.80
N PRO A 238 -13.35 -0.44 12.72
CA PRO A 238 -12.27 -0.15 11.80
C PRO A 238 -10.97 -0.84 12.22
N LYS A 239 -10.09 -1.07 11.25
CA LYS A 239 -8.71 -1.43 11.52
C LYS A 239 -7.93 -0.22 12.05
N PRO A 240 -6.89 -0.43 12.88
CA PRO A 240 -6.01 0.67 13.27
C PRO A 240 -5.28 1.19 12.03
N CYS A 241 -5.35 2.49 11.78
CA CYS A 241 -4.65 3.14 10.68
C CYS A 241 -3.14 2.97 10.84
N MET A 242 -2.50 2.14 10.02
CA MET A 242 -1.05 1.84 10.10
C MET A 242 -0.58 1.48 11.53
N SER A 243 -1.39 0.73 12.27
CA SER A 243 -1.18 0.42 13.70
C SER A 243 -1.14 1.65 14.61
N GLY A 244 -1.83 2.71 14.22
CA GLY A 244 -1.85 4.04 14.81
C GLY A 244 -1.08 5.06 13.96
N TRP A 245 -1.70 6.20 13.72
CA TRP A 245 -1.11 7.29 12.92
C TRP A 245 0.26 7.70 13.43
N GLY A 246 1.29 7.67 12.56
CA GLY A 246 2.65 8.07 12.89
C GLY A 246 3.31 7.24 14.01
N ARG A 247 2.98 5.94 14.16
CA ARG A 247 3.51 5.09 15.24
C ARG A 247 4.48 4.00 14.80
N ARG A 248 4.25 3.37 13.65
CA ARG A 248 5.00 2.17 13.24
C ARG A 248 5.72 2.32 11.91
N SER A 249 5.23 3.16 11.04
CA SER A 249 5.76 3.32 9.69
C SER A 249 5.67 4.75 9.22
N LEU A 250 6.50 5.05 8.26
CA LEU A 250 6.49 6.29 7.50
C LEU A 250 6.60 5.98 6.01
N ASN A 251 6.15 6.93 5.21
CA ASN A 251 6.25 6.91 3.77
C ASN A 251 7.04 8.13 3.30
N VAL A 252 7.94 7.96 2.35
CA VAL A 252 8.58 9.07 1.62
C VAL A 252 8.13 9.00 0.18
N ASN A 253 7.45 10.05 -0.29
CA ASN A 253 6.97 10.11 -1.66
C ASN A 253 8.12 10.48 -2.64
N PRO A 254 7.93 10.39 -3.97
CA PRO A 254 9.00 10.63 -4.93
C PRO A 254 9.62 12.03 -4.85
N ALA A 255 8.86 13.03 -4.40
CA ALA A 255 9.32 14.41 -4.24
C ALA A 255 9.94 14.70 -2.85
N GLY A 256 10.07 13.67 -1.99
CA GLY A 256 10.72 13.79 -0.69
C GLY A 256 9.81 14.20 0.46
N ARG A 257 8.52 14.37 0.27
CA ARG A 257 7.59 14.59 1.37
C ARG A 257 7.45 13.35 2.23
N VAL A 258 7.48 13.52 3.54
CA VAL A 258 7.36 12.41 4.50
C VAL A 258 5.96 12.36 5.08
N LEU A 259 5.34 11.21 4.95
CA LEU A 259 3.93 10.99 5.23
C LEU A 259 3.76 9.88 6.28
N PRO A 260 2.77 9.99 7.19
CA PRO A 260 2.41 8.87 8.07
C PRO A 260 1.73 7.69 7.35
N CYS A 261 1.19 7.93 6.16
CA CYS A 261 0.55 6.96 5.27
C CYS A 261 0.55 7.55 3.85
N HIS A 262 0.69 6.72 2.81
CA HIS A 262 0.71 7.19 1.42
C HIS A 262 -0.56 7.97 0.99
N ALA A 263 -1.70 7.74 1.63
CA ALA A 263 -2.93 8.48 1.37
C ALA A 263 -3.08 9.78 2.18
N ALA A 264 -2.14 10.10 3.08
CA ALA A 264 -2.29 11.23 4.01
C ALA A 264 -2.32 12.59 3.32
N GLU A 265 -1.72 12.74 2.14
CA GLU A 265 -1.75 13.98 1.36
C GLU A 265 -3.16 14.39 0.92
N THR A 266 -4.13 13.49 0.96
CA THR A 266 -5.54 13.82 0.70
C THR A 266 -6.19 14.64 1.80
N ILE A 267 -5.57 14.73 3.00
CA ILE A 267 -6.12 15.47 4.14
C ILE A 267 -5.72 16.95 4.05
N PRO A 268 -6.67 17.86 3.79
CA PRO A 268 -6.38 19.28 3.66
C PRO A 268 -5.90 19.86 4.99
N GLY A 269 -5.01 20.85 4.91
CA GLY A 269 -4.50 21.56 6.08
C GLY A 269 -3.35 20.85 6.81
N LEU A 270 -2.97 19.62 6.40
CA LEU A 270 -1.74 19.00 6.90
C LEU A 270 -0.52 19.53 6.14
N SER A 271 0.52 19.92 6.88
CA SER A 271 1.80 20.34 6.33
C SER A 271 2.80 19.19 6.43
N PHE A 272 3.20 18.65 5.28
CA PHE A 272 4.18 17.56 5.20
C PHE A 272 5.58 18.12 4.97
N TRP A 273 6.49 17.80 5.88
CA TRP A 273 7.88 18.19 5.76
C TRP A 273 8.62 17.32 4.76
N ASN A 274 9.69 17.88 4.18
CA ASN A 274 10.47 17.25 3.13
C ASN A 274 11.86 16.83 3.65
N VAL A 275 12.34 15.67 3.20
CA VAL A 275 13.68 15.18 3.52
C VAL A 275 14.80 16.06 2.95
N GLN A 276 14.51 16.89 1.95
CA GLN A 276 15.47 17.85 1.41
C GLN A 276 15.74 19.01 2.37
N ASP A 277 14.76 19.35 3.22
CA ASP A 277 14.83 20.50 4.13
C ASP A 277 15.19 20.11 5.56
N ARG A 278 14.90 18.86 5.97
CA ARG A 278 15.02 18.41 7.36
C ARG A 278 15.46 16.96 7.47
N PRO A 279 16.21 16.59 8.54
CA PRO A 279 16.52 15.19 8.83
C PRO A 279 15.26 14.36 9.12
N LEU A 280 15.25 13.09 8.73
CA LEU A 280 14.11 12.18 8.90
C LEU A 280 13.67 12.04 10.36
N LYS A 281 14.64 12.04 11.30
CA LYS A 281 14.35 11.99 12.75
C LYS A 281 13.55 13.20 13.21
N GLU A 282 13.94 14.41 12.80
CA GLU A 282 13.20 15.62 13.13
C GLU A 282 11.78 15.60 12.58
N ILE A 283 11.64 15.13 11.33
CA ILE A 283 10.33 14.98 10.69
C ILE A 283 9.46 13.99 11.47
N TRP A 284 10.00 12.81 11.81
CA TRP A 284 9.28 11.79 12.57
C TRP A 284 8.80 12.28 13.94
N GLU A 285 9.64 13.01 14.65
CA GLU A 285 9.35 13.45 16.02
C GLU A 285 8.47 14.69 16.06
N ARG A 286 8.67 15.66 15.16
CA ARG A 286 8.18 17.03 15.30
C ARG A 286 7.22 17.50 14.20
N SER A 287 7.12 16.79 13.07
CA SER A 287 6.25 17.23 11.98
C SER A 287 4.79 17.37 12.45
N PRO A 288 4.14 18.50 12.17
CA PRO A 288 2.74 18.70 12.49
C PRO A 288 1.84 17.60 11.90
N ALA A 289 2.12 17.15 10.67
CA ALA A 289 1.35 16.10 10.02
C ALA A 289 1.41 14.76 10.77
N PHE A 290 2.59 14.37 11.31
CA PHE A 290 2.72 13.17 12.12
C PHE A 290 2.02 13.30 13.47
N ASN A 291 2.06 14.48 14.07
CA ASN A 291 1.52 14.72 15.40
C ASN A 291 0.01 15.02 15.39
N ALA A 292 -0.59 15.32 14.23
CA ALA A 292 -1.99 15.68 14.12
C ALA A 292 -2.95 14.61 14.69
N PHE A 293 -2.63 13.33 14.47
CA PHE A 293 -3.46 12.19 14.91
C PHE A 293 -2.67 11.12 15.65
N ARG A 294 -1.48 11.46 16.18
CA ARG A 294 -0.68 10.55 16.99
C ARG A 294 -1.27 10.41 18.39
N GLY A 295 -1.34 9.18 18.90
CA GLY A 295 -1.94 8.90 20.20
C GLY A 295 -3.47 8.96 20.17
N THR A 296 -4.07 9.38 21.28
CA THR A 296 -5.53 9.37 21.47
C THR A 296 -6.10 10.72 21.93
N ASP A 297 -5.25 11.69 22.29
CA ASP A 297 -5.65 12.98 22.88
C ASP A 297 -6.39 13.90 21.88
N TRP A 298 -6.20 13.69 20.58
CA TRP A 298 -6.89 14.41 19.52
C TRP A 298 -8.35 13.95 19.29
N MET A 299 -8.71 12.79 19.86
CA MET A 299 -10.00 12.15 19.61
C MET A 299 -11.16 12.94 20.20
N ARG A 300 -12.25 12.99 19.43
CA ARG A 300 -13.57 13.49 19.87
C ARG A 300 -14.48 12.34 20.25
N GLU A 301 -15.59 12.62 20.91
CA GLU A 301 -16.63 11.61 21.16
C GLU A 301 -17.21 11.07 19.83
N PRO A 302 -17.53 9.79 19.77
CA PRO A 302 -17.51 8.76 20.83
C PRO A 302 -16.15 8.06 21.03
N CYS A 303 -15.10 8.40 20.28
CA CYS A 303 -13.79 7.75 20.38
C CYS A 303 -13.05 8.12 21.67
N ALA A 304 -13.17 9.36 22.15
CA ALA A 304 -12.43 9.86 23.33
C ALA A 304 -12.69 9.01 24.59
N SER A 305 -13.95 8.63 24.85
CA SER A 305 -14.34 7.79 25.99
C SER A 305 -14.40 6.30 25.67
N CYS A 306 -14.12 5.87 24.43
CA CYS A 306 -14.25 4.50 23.98
C CYS A 306 -13.17 3.59 24.56
N ALA A 307 -13.56 2.43 25.09
CA ALA A 307 -12.60 1.41 25.56
C ALA A 307 -11.71 0.84 24.44
N ARG A 308 -12.08 1.05 23.16
CA ARG A 308 -11.32 0.61 22.00
C ARG A 308 -10.33 1.64 21.48
N LYS A 309 -10.26 2.84 22.03
CA LYS A 309 -9.47 3.96 21.48
C LYS A 309 -7.98 3.63 21.25
N GLU A 310 -7.41 2.76 22.07
CA GLU A 310 -6.01 2.29 21.95
C GLU A 310 -5.85 1.01 21.13
N ILE A 311 -6.97 0.41 20.66
CA ILE A 311 -7.00 -0.77 19.81
C ILE A 311 -7.05 -0.35 18.34
N ASP A 312 -8.01 0.50 17.97
CA ASP A 312 -8.26 0.90 16.58
C ASP A 312 -7.84 2.34 16.26
N PHE A 313 -7.42 3.13 17.26
CA PHE A 313 -6.97 4.53 17.11
C PHE A 313 -7.95 5.38 16.30
N GLY A 314 -9.25 5.13 16.44
CA GLY A 314 -10.30 5.83 15.73
C GLY A 314 -10.43 5.47 14.24
N GLY A 315 -9.68 4.47 13.75
CA GLY A 315 -9.72 3.98 12.38
C GLY A 315 -8.93 4.83 11.36
N CYS A 316 -9.30 4.75 10.09
CA CYS A 316 -8.59 5.41 8.99
C CYS A 316 -8.99 6.90 8.86
N ARG A 317 -8.01 7.81 9.00
CA ARG A 317 -8.23 9.26 8.90
C ARG A 317 -8.62 9.71 7.49
N CYS A 318 -8.01 9.11 6.46
CA CYS A 318 -8.33 9.41 5.06
C CYS A 318 -9.75 8.95 4.71
N GLN A 319 -10.20 7.79 5.23
CA GLN A 319 -11.58 7.30 5.06
C GLN A 319 -12.59 8.16 5.83
N ALA A 320 -12.26 8.57 7.07
CA ALA A 320 -13.08 9.49 7.82
C ALA A 320 -13.29 10.79 7.04
N LEU A 321 -12.21 11.39 6.50
CA LEU A 321 -12.31 12.57 5.64
C LEU A 321 -13.19 12.31 4.40
N ALA A 322 -12.89 11.27 3.64
CA ALA A 322 -13.59 10.98 2.37
C ALA A 322 -15.09 10.78 2.54
N LEU A 323 -15.53 10.23 3.68
CA LEU A 323 -16.92 9.92 3.94
C LEU A 323 -17.65 10.98 4.80
N THR A 324 -16.91 11.80 5.57
CA THR A 324 -17.54 12.74 6.50
C THR A 324 -17.14 14.19 6.30
N GLY A 325 -16.10 14.45 5.49
CA GLY A 325 -15.55 15.78 5.27
C GLY A 325 -14.56 16.24 6.36
N ASP A 326 -14.33 15.44 7.41
CA ASP A 326 -13.37 15.77 8.47
C ASP A 326 -12.59 14.52 8.92
N ALA A 327 -11.25 14.60 8.82
CA ALA A 327 -10.35 13.52 9.21
C ALA A 327 -10.34 13.24 10.72
N ALA A 328 -10.80 14.18 11.55
CA ALA A 328 -10.90 14.02 13.00
C ALA A 328 -12.16 13.29 13.46
N ASN A 329 -13.13 13.09 12.58
CA ASN A 329 -14.36 12.35 12.90
C ASN A 329 -14.07 10.86 13.15
N THR A 330 -14.94 10.22 13.93
CA THR A 330 -14.94 8.77 14.07
C THR A 330 -15.07 8.11 12.71
N ASP A 331 -14.21 7.15 12.42
CA ASP A 331 -14.29 6.39 11.16
C ASP A 331 -15.71 5.81 10.99
N PRO A 332 -16.37 6.06 9.85
CA PRO A 332 -17.74 5.57 9.60
C PRO A 332 -17.89 4.05 9.63
N VAL A 333 -16.82 3.28 9.52
CA VAL A 333 -16.83 1.81 9.71
C VAL A 333 -17.20 1.42 11.14
N CYS A 334 -16.88 2.25 12.14
CA CYS A 334 -17.20 1.97 13.52
C CYS A 334 -18.72 1.98 13.75
N VAL A 335 -19.24 0.93 14.41
CA VAL A 335 -20.69 0.86 14.77
C VAL A 335 -21.14 1.98 15.68
N TYR A 336 -20.20 2.61 16.40
CA TYR A 336 -20.49 3.76 17.28
C TYR A 336 -20.38 5.10 16.54
N SER A 337 -19.99 5.10 15.25
CA SER A 337 -19.88 6.34 14.50
C SER A 337 -21.25 6.95 14.20
N PRO A 338 -21.45 8.24 14.50
CA PRO A 338 -22.65 8.95 14.06
C PRO A 338 -22.84 8.95 12.54
N ALA A 339 -21.74 8.74 11.78
CA ALA A 339 -21.74 8.69 10.33
C ALA A 339 -21.84 7.26 9.76
N ARG A 340 -22.17 6.24 10.56
CA ARG A 340 -22.27 4.83 10.13
C ARG A 340 -23.15 4.63 8.90
N ALA A 341 -24.23 5.37 8.78
CA ALA A 341 -25.12 5.30 7.62
C ALA A 341 -24.41 5.60 6.27
N ARG A 342 -23.32 6.37 6.28
CA ARG A 342 -22.56 6.68 5.07
C ARG A 342 -21.81 5.47 4.52
N ILE A 343 -21.40 4.53 5.37
CA ILE A 343 -20.85 3.24 4.91
C ILE A 343 -21.95 2.40 4.25
N ALA A 344 -23.12 2.31 4.86
CA ALA A 344 -24.25 1.58 4.28
C ALA A 344 -24.63 2.15 2.90
N ALA A 345 -24.74 3.47 2.78
CA ALA A 345 -25.00 4.14 1.51
C ALA A 345 -23.93 3.86 0.45
N ALA A 346 -22.63 3.88 0.83
CA ALA A 346 -21.53 3.57 -0.09
C ALA A 346 -21.56 2.11 -0.57
N VAL A 347 -21.96 1.19 0.30
CA VAL A 347 -22.14 -0.24 -0.06
C VAL A 347 -23.34 -0.40 -0.99
N GLU A 348 -24.47 0.26 -0.69
CA GLU A 348 -25.68 0.21 -1.51
C GLU A 348 -25.43 0.79 -2.92
N GLU A 349 -24.79 1.97 -3.01
CA GLU A 349 -24.36 2.56 -4.28
C GLU A 349 -23.57 1.55 -5.13
N ALA A 350 -22.62 0.87 -4.50
CA ALA A 350 -21.82 -0.13 -5.18
C ALA A 350 -22.62 -1.37 -5.63
N GLN A 351 -23.72 -1.71 -4.96
CA GLN A 351 -24.57 -2.84 -5.34
C GLN A 351 -25.56 -2.50 -6.47
N GLY A 352 -25.85 -1.21 -6.70
CA GLY A 352 -26.86 -0.72 -7.64
C GLY A 352 -26.53 -0.83 -9.12
N GLY A 353 -25.34 -1.30 -9.53
CA GLY A 353 -25.01 -1.50 -10.93
C GLY A 353 -23.52 -1.64 -11.23
N ALA A 354 -23.22 -2.23 -12.39
CA ALA A 354 -21.86 -2.29 -12.93
C ALA A 354 -21.48 -0.90 -13.46
N ALA A 355 -20.75 -0.12 -12.66
CA ALA A 355 -20.09 1.06 -13.18
C ALA A 355 -18.86 0.64 -14.01
N ASP A 356 -18.60 1.33 -15.12
CA ASP A 356 -17.40 1.10 -15.91
C ASP A 356 -16.14 1.51 -15.16
N LEU A 357 -15.07 0.73 -15.35
CA LEU A 357 -13.77 1.05 -14.79
C LEU A 357 -13.15 2.26 -15.50
N THR A 358 -12.74 3.26 -14.75
CA THR A 358 -11.98 4.40 -15.25
C THR A 358 -10.50 4.10 -15.08
N TYR A 359 -9.77 4.05 -16.19
CA TYR A 359 -8.32 3.82 -16.21
C TYR A 359 -7.55 5.13 -16.27
N ARG A 360 -6.36 5.13 -15.66
CA ARG A 360 -5.41 6.22 -15.83
C ARG A 360 -5.00 6.33 -17.30
N ARG A 361 -5.19 7.51 -17.89
CA ARG A 361 -4.64 7.82 -19.21
C ARG A 361 -3.25 8.43 -19.02
N TYR A 362 -2.27 7.87 -19.73
CA TYR A 362 -0.94 8.48 -19.77
C TYR A 362 -1.08 9.78 -20.57
N GLN A 363 -0.89 10.92 -19.93
CA GLN A 363 -0.71 12.17 -20.65
C GLN A 363 0.77 12.25 -21.02
N PRO A 364 1.13 12.22 -22.32
CA PRO A 364 2.50 12.55 -22.71
C PRO A 364 2.80 13.95 -22.19
N ALA A 365 4.03 14.16 -21.70
CA ALA A 365 4.47 15.49 -21.33
C ALA A 365 4.20 16.44 -22.52
N PRO A 366 3.71 17.68 -22.30
CA PRO A 366 3.63 18.64 -23.37
C PRO A 366 5.02 18.75 -23.99
N ALA A 367 5.08 18.70 -25.32
CA ALA A 367 6.33 18.92 -26.05
C ALA A 367 6.91 20.28 -25.60
N ALA A 368 8.19 20.25 -25.19
CA ALA A 368 8.93 21.42 -24.75
C ALA A 368 9.11 22.42 -25.88
#